data_8abb57c35fc62ca83beeee6b70ba55af
#
_entry.id   8abb57c35fc62ca83beeee6b70ba55af
#
_cell.length_a   1.000
_cell.length_b   1.000
_cell.length_c   1.000
_cell.angle_alpha   90.00
_cell.angle_beta   90.00
_cell.angle_gamma   90.00
#
_symmetry.space_group_name_H-M   'P 1'
#
loop_
_entity.id
_entity.type
_entity.pdbx_description
1 polymer ?
#
loop_
_entity_poly.entity_id
_entity_poly.type
_entity_poly.pdbx_seq_one_letter_code
_entity_poly.pdbx_strand_id
1 'polypeptide(L)'
;MMEPIRVLHNIASLHFGGSQAFVMNLYNNMDRKKVQFDFVVTPEERKDLYEQVEQMGGRIFVCPKYTGKNHFAYCKWWDSFFKEHPEYHVIHGHVRSTASIYLKIAKKNGLVTIAHSHSTSNGSGISAIVKDLLQLPIRHTADYLFACSDKAGKWLYGEKATKQPNYRMIPNGVDLKRFAFCEEKRQQMRRELGIAEDTFVLGHIGRITVPKNHQFLVELFAEYHKENLNSRLLLVGDGELFETVQQQCTQLGISDSVIMVGSKTNTEDYYQAMDVFVFPSLWEGLPVSVVEAQANGLPCLLSDVITHDVDLTDQVKYLALTDKKVWLCTVADIQRKPRSATTIENMTKLQPFDATVVARNLQKFYLEQNERAKE
;
A
#
# COMPACT_ATOMS: atom_id res chain seq x y z
N MET A 1 15.35 28.30 16.50
CA MET A 1 14.46 27.55 15.59
C MET A 1 13.38 26.94 16.47
N MET A 2 12.10 26.99 16.06
CA MET A 2 11.04 26.29 16.81
C MET A 2 11.26 24.79 16.70
N GLU A 3 11.07 24.06 17.79
CA GLU A 3 11.10 22.59 17.76
C GLU A 3 9.96 22.06 16.88
N PRO A 4 10.18 20.96 16.13
CA PRO A 4 9.13 20.35 15.33
C PRO A 4 7.98 19.85 16.22
N ILE A 5 6.74 19.96 15.75
CA ILE A 5 5.63 19.26 16.40
C ILE A 5 5.84 17.75 16.30
N ARG A 6 5.38 17.00 17.27
CA ARG A 6 5.46 15.54 17.27
C ARG A 6 4.09 14.92 17.10
N VAL A 7 3.94 14.07 16.10
CA VAL A 7 2.70 13.31 15.82
C VAL A 7 2.92 11.86 16.23
N LEU A 8 2.03 11.36 17.08
CA LEU A 8 2.11 10.00 17.58
C LEU A 8 1.37 9.04 16.62
N HIS A 9 2.09 8.09 16.04
CA HIS A 9 1.52 7.05 15.20
C HIS A 9 1.35 5.75 15.99
N ASN A 10 0.11 5.27 16.17
CA ASN A 10 -0.13 3.94 16.73
C ASN A 10 -0.20 2.93 15.57
N ILE A 11 0.85 2.12 15.43
CA ILE A 11 0.99 1.10 14.39
C ILE A 11 1.36 -0.24 15.04
N ALA A 12 0.69 -1.34 14.68
CA ALA A 12 0.84 -2.61 15.41
C ALA A 12 2.29 -3.10 15.49
N SER A 13 3.10 -2.82 14.47
CA SER A 13 4.48 -3.26 14.32
C SER A 13 5.24 -2.36 13.37
N LEU A 14 6.57 -2.42 13.41
CA LEU A 14 7.49 -1.75 12.48
C LEU A 14 8.31 -2.78 11.67
N HIS A 15 7.65 -3.86 11.21
CA HIS A 15 8.19 -4.76 10.18
C HIS A 15 7.57 -4.45 8.82
N PHE A 16 8.18 -4.92 7.72
CA PHE A 16 7.71 -4.62 6.38
C PHE A 16 6.26 -5.07 6.12
N GLY A 17 5.40 -4.13 5.76
CA GLY A 17 3.99 -4.33 5.44
C GLY A 17 3.36 -3.09 4.80
N GLY A 18 2.13 -3.19 4.32
CA GLY A 18 1.48 -2.11 3.55
C GLY A 18 1.25 -0.81 4.34
N SER A 19 0.76 -0.90 5.59
CA SER A 19 0.58 0.28 6.44
C SER A 19 1.90 0.90 6.89
N GLN A 20 2.92 0.06 7.12
CA GLN A 20 4.27 0.50 7.46
C GLN A 20 4.93 1.21 6.28
N ALA A 21 4.82 0.63 5.09
CA ALA A 21 5.31 1.26 3.86
C ALA A 21 4.66 2.63 3.63
N PHE A 22 3.34 2.74 3.84
CA PHE A 22 2.62 4.01 3.78
C PHE A 22 3.20 5.04 4.76
N VAL A 23 3.30 4.70 6.05
CA VAL A 23 3.76 5.64 7.08
C VAL A 23 5.22 6.03 6.86
N MET A 24 6.09 5.08 6.52
CA MET A 24 7.50 5.36 6.24
C MET A 24 7.68 6.19 4.97
N ASN A 25 6.87 5.96 3.94
CA ASN A 25 6.88 6.78 2.73
C ASN A 25 6.47 8.23 3.03
N LEU A 26 5.44 8.44 3.85
CA LEU A 26 5.10 9.78 4.36
C LEU A 26 6.26 10.39 5.14
N TYR A 27 6.86 9.66 6.09
CA TYR A 27 7.92 10.17 6.95
C TYR A 27 9.18 10.53 6.17
N ASN A 28 9.52 9.74 5.13
CA ASN A 28 10.63 10.05 4.22
C ASN A 28 10.42 11.36 3.43
N ASN A 29 9.16 11.70 3.12
CA ASN A 29 8.79 12.88 2.35
C ASN A 29 8.32 14.07 3.23
N MET A 30 8.33 13.94 4.56
CA MET A 30 7.93 14.98 5.51
C MET A 30 9.11 15.94 5.79
N ASP A 31 8.82 17.24 5.92
CA ASP A 31 9.80 18.19 6.46
C ASP A 31 9.94 17.97 7.98
N ARG A 32 10.93 17.17 8.36
CA ARG A 32 11.18 16.77 9.76
C ARG A 32 11.62 17.92 10.67
N LYS A 33 11.95 19.08 10.11
CA LYS A 33 12.15 20.32 10.90
C LYS A 33 10.84 20.95 11.37
N LYS A 34 9.72 20.55 10.78
CA LYS A 34 8.38 21.03 11.14
C LYS A 34 7.54 19.98 11.84
N VAL A 35 7.60 18.72 11.37
CA VAL A 35 6.80 17.61 11.89
C VAL A 35 7.69 16.38 12.06
N GLN A 36 7.71 15.82 13.25
CA GLN A 36 8.36 14.57 13.59
C GLN A 36 7.31 13.49 13.87
N PHE A 37 7.62 12.23 13.49
CA PHE A 37 6.79 11.08 13.81
C PHE A 37 7.40 10.28 14.95
N ASP A 38 6.55 9.90 15.91
CA ASP A 38 6.86 8.92 16.94
C ASP A 38 5.88 7.76 16.87
N PHE A 39 6.30 6.60 17.32
CA PHE A 39 5.57 5.37 17.08
C PHE A 39 5.23 4.66 18.38
N VAL A 40 3.99 4.19 18.49
CA VAL A 40 3.58 3.21 19.49
C VAL A 40 3.35 1.89 18.78
N VAL A 41 4.07 0.85 19.23
CA VAL A 41 3.99 -0.51 18.69
C VAL A 41 3.61 -1.50 19.80
N THR A 42 3.17 -2.70 19.43
CA THR A 42 3.06 -3.84 20.36
C THR A 42 4.39 -4.59 20.45
N PRO A 43 4.64 -5.39 21.50
CA PRO A 43 5.84 -6.23 21.57
C PRO A 43 5.96 -7.11 20.32
N GLU A 44 7.10 -7.04 19.66
CA GLU A 44 7.40 -7.75 18.41
C GLU A 44 8.84 -8.27 18.38
N GLU A 45 9.06 -9.39 17.69
CA GLU A 45 10.40 -9.99 17.51
C GLU A 45 11.17 -9.31 16.36
N ARG A 46 10.45 -8.92 15.30
CA ARG A 46 11.04 -8.28 14.11
C ARG A 46 11.02 -6.76 14.27
N LYS A 47 12.19 -6.15 14.06
CA LYS A 47 12.41 -4.70 14.21
C LYS A 47 12.98 -4.09 12.94
N ASP A 48 12.46 -4.47 11.79
CA ASP A 48 13.03 -4.17 10.46
C ASP A 48 13.23 -2.66 10.22
N LEU A 49 12.35 -1.81 10.76
CA LEU A 49 12.33 -0.36 10.53
C LEU A 49 12.78 0.48 11.73
N TYR A 50 13.16 -0.14 12.86
CA TYR A 50 13.49 0.59 14.09
C TYR A 50 14.68 1.53 13.90
N GLU A 51 15.79 1.01 13.38
CA GLU A 51 17.00 1.79 13.12
C GLU A 51 16.72 2.98 12.18
N GLN A 52 15.94 2.76 11.12
CA GLN A 52 15.56 3.83 10.18
C GLN A 52 14.74 4.92 10.88
N VAL A 53 13.77 4.55 11.71
CA VAL A 53 12.94 5.51 12.47
C VAL A 53 13.81 6.34 13.41
N GLU A 54 14.71 5.72 14.16
CA GLU A 54 15.60 6.39 15.10
C GLU A 54 16.59 7.32 14.40
N GLN A 55 17.19 6.90 13.28
CA GLN A 55 18.08 7.74 12.45
C GLN A 55 17.33 8.97 11.89
N MET A 56 16.03 8.86 11.66
CA MET A 56 15.19 9.97 11.22
C MET A 56 14.76 10.90 12.37
N GLY A 57 15.09 10.57 13.63
CA GLY A 57 14.76 11.34 14.84
C GLY A 57 13.42 10.97 15.47
N GLY A 58 12.80 9.87 15.03
CA GLY A 58 11.58 9.30 15.61
C GLY A 58 11.85 8.52 16.90
N ARG A 59 10.88 8.48 17.81
CA ARG A 59 10.89 7.69 19.03
C ARG A 59 9.96 6.50 18.90
N ILE A 60 10.28 5.39 19.57
CA ILE A 60 9.47 4.16 19.52
C ILE A 60 9.12 3.77 20.94
N PHE A 61 7.82 3.61 21.20
CA PHE A 61 7.26 3.21 22.47
C PHE A 61 6.55 1.85 22.32
N VAL A 62 6.65 1.00 23.34
CA VAL A 62 6.05 -0.32 23.30
C VAL A 62 4.86 -0.37 24.25
N CYS A 63 3.64 -0.52 23.71
CA CYS A 63 2.43 -0.68 24.49
C CYS A 63 2.11 -2.17 24.75
N PRO A 64 1.42 -2.51 25.84
CA PRO A 64 0.95 -3.88 26.07
C PRO A 64 0.07 -4.38 24.92
N LYS A 65 0.24 -5.63 24.49
CA LYS A 65 -0.67 -6.25 23.55
C LYS A 65 -2.06 -6.41 24.16
N TYR A 66 -3.09 -5.91 23.49
CA TYR A 66 -4.47 -6.05 23.97
C TYR A 66 -4.97 -7.48 23.80
N THR A 67 -5.46 -8.08 24.87
CA THR A 67 -5.96 -9.46 24.91
C THR A 67 -7.44 -9.57 25.31
N GLY A 68 -8.10 -8.44 25.54
CA GLY A 68 -9.44 -8.35 26.16
C GLY A 68 -9.40 -8.53 27.68
N LYS A 69 -8.71 -9.55 28.19
CA LYS A 69 -8.56 -9.79 29.65
C LYS A 69 -7.80 -8.68 30.37
N ASN A 70 -6.91 -7.99 29.67
CA ASN A 70 -6.10 -6.90 30.22
C ASN A 70 -6.68 -5.52 29.95
N HIS A 71 -7.98 -5.38 29.70
CA HIS A 71 -8.61 -4.12 29.28
C HIS A 71 -8.26 -2.94 30.19
N PHE A 72 -8.41 -3.08 31.51
CA PHE A 72 -8.12 -2.00 32.47
C PHE A 72 -6.63 -1.63 32.49
N ALA A 73 -5.73 -2.60 32.43
CA ALA A 73 -4.29 -2.33 32.38
C ALA A 73 -3.90 -1.63 31.07
N TYR A 74 -4.48 -2.04 29.93
CA TYR A 74 -4.28 -1.42 28.63
C TYR A 74 -4.76 0.05 28.63
N CYS A 75 -5.95 0.31 29.19
CA CYS A 75 -6.48 1.67 29.30
C CYS A 75 -5.61 2.54 30.23
N LYS A 76 -5.15 1.98 31.38
CA LYS A 76 -4.28 2.69 32.31
C LYS A 76 -2.95 3.05 31.67
N TRP A 77 -2.36 2.13 30.88
CA TRP A 77 -1.12 2.39 30.15
C TRP A 77 -1.25 3.61 29.22
N TRP A 78 -2.31 3.66 28.40
CA TRP A 78 -2.55 4.78 27.50
C TRP A 78 -2.80 6.10 28.24
N ASP A 79 -3.56 6.08 29.34
CA ASP A 79 -3.84 7.27 30.13
C ASP A 79 -2.58 7.81 30.83
N SER A 80 -1.74 6.91 31.36
CA SER A 80 -0.44 7.28 31.94
C SER A 80 0.50 7.81 30.86
N PHE A 81 0.58 7.14 29.70
CA PHE A 81 1.43 7.55 28.60
C PHE A 81 1.13 8.99 28.14
N PHE A 82 -0.13 9.35 27.93
CA PHE A 82 -0.48 10.72 27.51
C PHE A 82 -0.19 11.76 28.58
N LYS A 83 -0.29 11.42 29.87
CA LYS A 83 0.09 12.31 30.96
C LYS A 83 1.61 12.51 31.09
N GLU A 84 2.38 11.47 30.77
CA GLU A 84 3.85 11.50 30.80
C GLU A 84 4.44 12.18 29.56
N HIS A 85 3.65 12.27 28.48
CA HIS A 85 4.05 12.80 27.17
C HIS A 85 3.11 13.93 26.71
N PRO A 86 3.06 15.07 27.40
CA PRO A 86 2.18 16.18 27.06
C PRO A 86 2.55 16.91 25.76
N GLU A 87 3.70 16.60 25.17
CA GLU A 87 4.14 17.12 23.86
C GLU A 87 3.30 16.62 22.69
N TYR A 88 2.52 15.53 22.86
CA TYR A 88 1.65 15.03 21.81
C TYR A 88 0.29 15.72 21.84
N HIS A 89 -0.04 16.39 20.74
CA HIS A 89 -1.36 17.01 20.52
C HIS A 89 -2.17 16.27 19.44
N VAL A 90 -1.53 15.40 18.65
CA VAL A 90 -2.15 14.64 17.57
C VAL A 90 -1.75 13.18 17.65
N ILE A 91 -2.73 12.28 17.62
CA ILE A 91 -2.50 10.84 17.45
C ILE A 91 -3.13 10.35 16.15
N HIS A 92 -2.33 9.65 15.33
CA HIS A 92 -2.75 9.01 14.08
C HIS A 92 -2.75 7.49 14.25
N GLY A 93 -3.93 6.92 14.35
CA GLY A 93 -4.14 5.50 14.64
C GLY A 93 -4.29 4.65 13.40
N HIS A 94 -3.40 3.66 13.22
CA HIS A 94 -3.45 2.66 12.15
C HIS A 94 -3.92 1.29 12.66
N VAL A 95 -3.90 1.07 14.00
CA VAL A 95 -4.40 -0.13 14.65
C VAL A 95 -5.91 -0.01 14.83
N ARG A 96 -6.68 -0.72 14.04
CA ARG A 96 -8.15 -0.64 14.02
C ARG A 96 -8.82 -1.36 15.19
N SER A 97 -8.34 -2.56 15.53
CA SER A 97 -8.99 -3.46 16.51
C SER A 97 -9.15 -2.86 17.92
N THR A 98 -8.30 -1.91 18.29
CA THR A 98 -8.34 -1.20 19.59
C THR A 98 -8.53 0.31 19.44
N ALA A 99 -8.83 0.80 18.24
CA ALA A 99 -8.94 2.23 17.94
C ALA A 99 -9.99 2.92 18.81
N SER A 100 -11.16 2.31 18.98
CA SER A 100 -12.22 2.84 19.84
C SER A 100 -11.81 2.98 21.33
N ILE A 101 -10.76 2.27 21.77
CA ILE A 101 -10.26 2.32 23.14
C ILE A 101 -9.22 3.44 23.27
N TYR A 102 -8.08 3.32 22.56
CA TYR A 102 -6.97 4.26 22.74
C TYR A 102 -7.29 5.67 22.19
N LEU A 103 -8.07 5.81 21.10
CA LEU A 103 -8.48 7.13 20.62
C LEU A 103 -9.44 7.82 21.58
N LYS A 104 -10.34 7.06 22.24
CA LYS A 104 -11.21 7.63 23.30
C LYS A 104 -10.39 8.17 24.47
N ILE A 105 -9.33 7.46 24.87
CA ILE A 105 -8.44 7.88 25.96
C ILE A 105 -7.61 9.09 25.50
N ALA A 106 -7.07 9.08 24.30
CA ALA A 106 -6.34 10.20 23.72
C ALA A 106 -7.19 11.48 23.69
N LYS A 107 -8.43 11.37 23.19
CA LYS A 107 -9.39 12.49 23.17
C LYS A 107 -9.70 13.04 24.57
N LYS A 108 -9.84 12.16 25.57
CA LYS A 108 -10.02 12.57 26.99
C LYS A 108 -8.81 13.33 27.53
N ASN A 109 -7.61 13.06 27.02
CA ASN A 109 -6.37 13.75 27.36
C ASN A 109 -6.08 14.97 26.43
N GLY A 110 -7.06 15.42 25.64
CA GLY A 110 -6.98 16.65 24.84
C GLY A 110 -6.32 16.47 23.45
N LEU A 111 -5.99 15.25 23.03
CA LEU A 111 -5.39 15.04 21.71
C LEU A 111 -6.45 15.06 20.58
N VAL A 112 -6.09 15.62 19.44
CA VAL A 112 -6.81 15.41 18.18
C VAL A 112 -6.55 13.98 17.70
N THR A 113 -7.63 13.27 17.39
CA THR A 113 -7.61 11.84 17.11
C THR A 113 -7.94 11.54 15.66
N ILE A 114 -7.09 10.73 15.01
CA ILE A 114 -7.26 10.28 13.62
C ILE A 114 -7.31 8.76 13.60
N ALA A 115 -8.34 8.19 12.97
CA ALA A 115 -8.38 6.77 12.64
C ALA A 115 -8.12 6.59 11.15
N HIS A 116 -7.23 5.66 10.76
CA HIS A 116 -6.87 5.41 9.37
C HIS A 116 -7.12 3.95 8.95
N SER A 117 -7.94 3.77 7.93
CA SER A 117 -8.26 2.47 7.34
C SER A 117 -7.32 2.14 6.17
N HIS A 118 -6.60 1.02 6.28
CA HIS A 118 -5.66 0.53 5.24
C HIS A 118 -6.11 -0.78 4.58
N SER A 119 -7.30 -1.30 4.92
CA SER A 119 -7.73 -2.63 4.47
C SER A 119 -9.25 -2.67 4.35
N THR A 120 -9.73 -3.68 3.62
CA THR A 120 -11.16 -3.94 3.37
C THR A 120 -11.65 -5.24 3.99
N SER A 121 -10.86 -5.86 4.89
CA SER A 121 -11.21 -7.14 5.52
C SER A 121 -10.50 -7.32 6.86
N ASN A 122 -11.13 -8.05 7.78
CA ASN A 122 -10.56 -8.57 9.03
C ASN A 122 -10.21 -10.07 8.94
N GLY A 123 -10.29 -10.66 7.73
CA GLY A 123 -10.19 -12.11 7.54
C GLY A 123 -11.54 -12.80 7.78
N SER A 124 -11.52 -14.05 8.25
CA SER A 124 -12.71 -14.89 8.48
C SER A 124 -12.70 -15.50 9.89
N GLY A 125 -13.87 -16.02 10.31
CA GLY A 125 -14.04 -16.69 11.60
C GLY A 125 -14.42 -15.79 12.77
N ILE A 126 -14.56 -16.36 13.96
CA ILE A 126 -15.03 -15.69 15.18
C ILE A 126 -14.16 -14.47 15.55
N SER A 127 -12.85 -14.58 15.35
CA SER A 127 -11.90 -13.47 15.60
C SER A 127 -12.20 -12.25 14.72
N ALA A 128 -12.62 -12.44 13.47
CA ALA A 128 -13.01 -11.36 12.57
C ALA A 128 -14.28 -10.66 13.06
N ILE A 129 -15.31 -11.41 13.47
CA ILE A 129 -16.56 -10.86 14.01
C ILE A 129 -16.29 -10.00 15.26
N VAL A 130 -15.47 -10.49 16.18
CA VAL A 130 -15.11 -9.71 17.39
C VAL A 130 -14.39 -8.42 17.01
N LYS A 131 -13.47 -8.46 16.06
CA LYS A 131 -12.78 -7.25 15.55
C LYS A 131 -13.78 -6.29 14.89
N ASP A 132 -14.73 -6.78 14.10
CA ASP A 132 -15.76 -5.96 13.46
C ASP A 132 -16.60 -5.22 14.51
N LEU A 133 -17.03 -5.91 15.56
CA LEU A 133 -17.78 -5.29 16.67
C LEU A 133 -16.97 -4.22 17.41
N LEU A 134 -15.68 -4.46 17.68
CA LEU A 134 -14.79 -3.50 18.33
C LEU A 134 -14.50 -2.25 17.46
N GLN A 135 -14.65 -2.38 16.15
CA GLN A 135 -14.41 -1.28 15.19
C GLN A 135 -15.64 -0.38 15.00
N LEU A 136 -16.86 -0.85 15.27
CA LEU A 136 -18.08 -0.07 15.06
C LEU A 136 -18.07 1.32 15.72
N PRO A 137 -17.53 1.52 16.95
CA PRO A 137 -17.54 2.82 17.59
C PRO A 137 -16.51 3.81 17.02
N ILE A 138 -15.54 3.37 16.21
CA ILE A 138 -14.43 4.22 15.70
C ILE A 138 -14.95 5.48 15.03
N ARG A 139 -15.97 5.34 14.17
CA ARG A 139 -16.61 6.45 13.43
C ARG A 139 -17.21 7.55 14.30
N HIS A 140 -17.45 7.27 15.59
CA HIS A 140 -17.98 8.21 16.57
C HIS A 140 -16.95 8.63 17.61
N THR A 141 -15.78 7.95 17.63
CA THR A 141 -14.72 8.20 18.61
C THR A 141 -13.65 9.13 18.07
N ALA A 142 -13.17 8.87 16.86
CA ALA A 142 -12.13 9.68 16.22
C ALA A 142 -12.69 11.04 15.75
N ASP A 143 -11.87 12.09 15.84
CA ASP A 143 -12.21 13.42 15.31
C ASP A 143 -12.13 13.41 13.78
N TYR A 144 -11.16 12.68 13.20
CA TYR A 144 -10.97 12.52 11.77
C TYR A 144 -10.93 11.05 11.36
N LEU A 145 -11.54 10.78 10.21
CA LEU A 145 -11.63 9.44 9.62
C LEU A 145 -10.86 9.43 8.30
N PHE A 146 -9.74 8.75 8.26
CA PHE A 146 -8.92 8.63 7.06
C PHE A 146 -9.01 7.23 6.48
N ALA A 147 -8.89 7.11 5.16
CA ALA A 147 -8.84 5.82 4.48
C ALA A 147 -7.94 5.90 3.23
N CYS A 148 -7.26 4.81 2.92
CA CYS A 148 -6.39 4.74 1.73
C CYS A 148 -7.19 4.63 0.42
N SER A 149 -8.48 4.24 0.47
CA SER A 149 -9.39 4.13 -0.67
C SER A 149 -10.84 4.32 -0.22
N ASP A 150 -11.73 4.60 -1.16
CA ASP A 150 -13.17 4.71 -0.90
C ASP A 150 -13.73 3.40 -0.31
N LYS A 151 -13.34 2.26 -0.89
CA LYS A 151 -13.73 0.92 -0.40
C LYS A 151 -13.28 0.67 1.05
N ALA A 152 -12.04 1.05 1.41
CA ALA A 152 -11.53 0.91 2.78
C ALA A 152 -12.26 1.82 3.77
N GLY A 153 -12.62 3.03 3.35
CA GLY A 153 -13.41 3.96 4.14
C GLY A 153 -14.82 3.45 4.40
N LYS A 154 -15.54 3.07 3.35
CA LYS A 154 -16.90 2.52 3.45
C LYS A 154 -16.94 1.24 4.29
N TRP A 155 -15.94 0.37 4.14
CA TRP A 155 -15.85 -0.86 4.91
C TRP A 155 -15.70 -0.60 6.42
N LEU A 156 -14.81 0.32 6.83
CA LEU A 156 -14.54 0.56 8.25
C LEU A 156 -15.54 1.50 8.91
N TYR A 157 -15.96 2.56 8.22
CA TYR A 157 -16.76 3.64 8.81
C TYR A 157 -18.22 3.60 8.39
N GLY A 158 -18.52 2.90 7.29
CA GLY A 158 -19.83 2.89 6.65
C GLY A 158 -20.04 4.09 5.73
N GLU A 159 -20.95 3.94 4.76
CA GLU A 159 -21.18 4.92 3.70
C GLU A 159 -21.61 6.31 4.20
N LYS A 160 -22.36 6.38 5.32
CA LYS A 160 -22.79 7.66 5.88
C LYS A 160 -21.63 8.46 6.45
N ALA A 161 -20.66 7.80 7.10
CA ALA A 161 -19.51 8.47 7.71
C ALA A 161 -18.50 8.96 6.65
N THR A 162 -18.40 8.27 5.52
CA THR A 162 -17.50 8.71 4.42
C THR A 162 -18.01 9.96 3.67
N LYS A 163 -19.25 10.41 3.96
CA LYS A 163 -19.81 11.66 3.41
C LYS A 163 -19.70 12.85 4.38
N GLN A 164 -19.10 12.65 5.55
CA GLN A 164 -18.97 13.70 6.57
C GLN A 164 -17.73 14.59 6.33
N PRO A 165 -17.74 15.87 6.76
CA PRO A 165 -16.61 16.79 6.55
C PRO A 165 -15.28 16.35 7.20
N ASN A 166 -15.34 15.50 8.21
CA ASN A 166 -14.16 14.96 8.90
C ASN A 166 -13.59 13.70 8.25
N TYR A 167 -14.19 13.21 7.16
CA TYR A 167 -13.64 12.11 6.38
C TYR A 167 -12.69 12.64 5.30
N ARG A 168 -11.56 11.94 5.12
CA ARG A 168 -10.60 12.24 4.04
C ARG A 168 -10.05 10.94 3.46
N MET A 169 -10.00 10.88 2.15
CA MET A 169 -9.21 9.86 1.45
C MET A 169 -7.75 10.32 1.40
N ILE A 170 -6.86 9.51 1.94
CA ILE A 170 -5.40 9.72 1.92
C ILE A 170 -4.80 8.51 1.21
N PRO A 171 -4.52 8.59 -0.08
CA PRO A 171 -3.99 7.47 -0.85
C PRO A 171 -2.59 7.09 -0.39
N ASN A 172 -2.23 5.83 -0.60
CA ASN A 172 -0.86 5.39 -0.42
C ASN A 172 0.01 6.08 -1.47
N GLY A 173 0.84 7.02 -1.03
CA GLY A 173 1.68 7.80 -1.93
C GLY A 173 2.74 6.94 -2.63
N VAL A 174 3.00 7.25 -3.88
CA VAL A 174 4.04 6.64 -4.72
C VAL A 174 5.05 7.73 -5.09
N ASP A 175 6.33 7.44 -5.02
CA ASP A 175 7.36 8.34 -5.55
C ASP A 175 7.33 8.28 -7.09
N LEU A 176 6.51 9.13 -7.69
CA LEU A 176 6.29 9.14 -9.14
C LEU A 176 7.59 9.34 -9.94
N LYS A 177 8.56 10.07 -9.38
CA LYS A 177 9.85 10.30 -10.04
C LYS A 177 10.72 9.05 -10.03
N ARG A 178 10.75 8.32 -8.91
CA ARG A 178 11.48 7.07 -8.75
C ARG A 178 10.98 6.01 -9.71
N PHE A 179 9.66 5.96 -9.91
CA PHE A 179 9.02 4.98 -10.80
C PHE A 179 8.96 5.43 -12.26
N ALA A 180 9.32 6.68 -12.61
CA ALA A 180 9.27 7.16 -13.99
C ALA A 180 10.11 6.28 -14.93
N PHE A 181 9.61 6.10 -16.16
CA PHE A 181 10.31 5.32 -17.18
C PHE A 181 11.65 5.94 -17.56
N CYS A 182 12.66 5.11 -17.68
CA CYS A 182 14.00 5.48 -18.08
C CYS A 182 14.59 4.37 -18.97
N GLU A 183 14.91 4.71 -20.22
CA GLU A 183 15.37 3.73 -21.21
C GLU A 183 16.71 3.08 -20.80
N GLU A 184 17.63 3.84 -20.22
CA GLU A 184 18.92 3.33 -19.77
C GLU A 184 18.75 2.28 -18.67
N LYS A 185 17.85 2.54 -17.70
CA LYS A 185 17.51 1.58 -16.64
C LYS A 185 16.82 0.34 -17.21
N ARG A 186 15.93 0.51 -18.21
CA ARG A 186 15.30 -0.60 -18.91
C ARG A 186 16.32 -1.54 -19.52
N GLN A 187 17.25 -1.00 -20.30
CA GLN A 187 18.31 -1.78 -20.92
C GLN A 187 19.21 -2.46 -19.89
N GLN A 188 19.54 -1.75 -18.79
CA GLN A 188 20.33 -2.33 -17.71
C GLN A 188 19.62 -3.50 -17.06
N MET A 189 18.35 -3.33 -16.62
CA MET A 189 17.60 -4.38 -15.93
C MET A 189 17.34 -5.58 -16.85
N ARG A 190 17.07 -5.36 -18.14
CA ARG A 190 16.91 -6.45 -19.10
C ARG A 190 18.20 -7.25 -19.26
N ARG A 191 19.36 -6.60 -19.32
CA ARG A 191 20.67 -7.31 -19.34
C ARG A 191 20.91 -8.13 -18.08
N GLU A 192 20.60 -7.57 -16.91
CA GLU A 192 20.73 -8.27 -15.62
C GLU A 192 19.82 -9.50 -15.52
N LEU A 193 18.64 -9.44 -16.13
CA LEU A 193 17.67 -10.54 -16.16
C LEU A 193 17.86 -11.50 -17.37
N GLY A 194 18.85 -11.25 -18.24
CA GLY A 194 19.06 -12.06 -19.45
C GLY A 194 17.93 -11.95 -20.48
N ILE A 195 17.24 -10.80 -20.54
CA ILE A 195 16.13 -10.53 -21.45
C ILE A 195 16.65 -9.75 -22.68
N ALA A 196 16.42 -10.27 -23.89
CA ALA A 196 16.78 -9.57 -25.11
C ALA A 196 15.91 -8.33 -25.36
N GLU A 197 16.40 -7.37 -26.15
CA GLU A 197 15.71 -6.08 -26.36
C GLU A 197 14.33 -6.27 -27.05
N ASP A 198 14.22 -7.21 -27.95
CA ASP A 198 13.01 -7.53 -28.72
C ASP A 198 12.06 -8.49 -28.01
N THR A 199 12.43 -9.01 -26.83
CA THR A 199 11.57 -9.91 -26.05
C THR A 199 10.42 -9.14 -25.42
N PHE A 200 9.20 -9.61 -25.60
CA PHE A 200 8.02 -9.02 -24.96
C PHE A 200 7.84 -9.56 -23.53
N VAL A 201 7.75 -8.66 -22.54
CA VAL A 201 7.74 -9.01 -21.12
C VAL A 201 6.39 -8.68 -20.48
N LEU A 202 5.64 -9.72 -20.11
CA LEU A 202 4.53 -9.59 -19.19
C LEU A 202 5.08 -9.52 -17.76
N GLY A 203 4.63 -8.57 -16.96
CA GLY A 203 5.12 -8.39 -15.60
C GLY A 203 4.03 -8.36 -14.55
N HIS A 204 4.39 -8.83 -13.35
CA HIS A 204 3.58 -8.69 -12.15
C HIS A 204 4.47 -8.41 -10.94
N ILE A 205 4.07 -7.46 -10.11
CA ILE A 205 4.73 -7.17 -8.83
C ILE A 205 3.70 -7.26 -7.71
N GLY A 206 3.93 -8.18 -6.79
CA GLY A 206 3.05 -8.38 -5.65
C GLY A 206 3.34 -9.64 -4.89
N ARG A 207 2.78 -9.75 -3.68
CA ARG A 207 2.94 -10.94 -2.85
C ARG A 207 2.30 -12.16 -3.52
N ILE A 208 2.99 -13.28 -3.59
CA ILE A 208 2.49 -14.52 -4.24
C ILE A 208 1.53 -15.23 -3.27
N THR A 209 0.27 -14.79 -3.30
CA THR A 209 -0.81 -15.21 -2.40
C THR A 209 -2.12 -15.36 -3.17
N VAL A 210 -3.12 -16.02 -2.58
CA VAL A 210 -4.43 -16.26 -3.20
C VAL A 210 -5.07 -15.00 -3.80
N PRO A 211 -5.13 -13.83 -3.12
CA PRO A 211 -5.73 -12.63 -3.69
C PRO A 211 -5.14 -12.17 -5.01
N LYS A 212 -3.84 -12.41 -5.24
CA LYS A 212 -3.12 -11.95 -6.45
C LYS A 212 -3.33 -12.84 -7.68
N ASN A 213 -3.87 -14.04 -7.48
CA ASN A 213 -4.29 -14.94 -8.56
C ASN A 213 -3.19 -15.28 -9.60
N HIS A 214 -1.99 -15.62 -9.09
CA HIS A 214 -0.87 -15.99 -9.95
C HIS A 214 -1.17 -17.21 -10.80
N GLN A 215 -2.07 -18.09 -10.35
CA GLN A 215 -2.52 -19.24 -11.16
C GLN A 215 -3.07 -18.79 -12.50
N PHE A 216 -4.02 -17.85 -12.49
CA PHE A 216 -4.58 -17.29 -13.73
C PHE A 216 -3.50 -16.63 -14.60
N LEU A 217 -2.59 -15.88 -13.99
CA LEU A 217 -1.51 -15.20 -14.71
C LEU A 217 -0.58 -16.15 -15.43
N VAL A 218 -0.17 -17.23 -14.76
CA VAL A 218 0.70 -18.27 -15.34
C VAL A 218 -0.01 -19.02 -16.48
N GLU A 219 -1.29 -19.36 -16.31
CA GLU A 219 -2.09 -19.98 -17.38
C GLU A 219 -2.25 -19.05 -18.59
N LEU A 220 -2.54 -17.77 -18.35
CA LEU A 220 -2.63 -16.74 -19.39
C LEU A 220 -1.32 -16.64 -20.18
N PHE A 221 -0.19 -16.56 -19.46
CA PHE A 221 1.12 -16.49 -20.07
C PHE A 221 1.44 -17.77 -20.87
N ALA A 222 1.14 -18.94 -20.34
CA ALA A 222 1.38 -20.21 -21.04
C ALA A 222 0.62 -20.28 -22.39
N GLU A 223 -0.63 -19.80 -22.43
CA GLU A 223 -1.39 -19.72 -23.68
C GLU A 223 -0.80 -18.69 -24.65
N TYR A 224 -0.43 -17.51 -24.15
CA TYR A 224 0.18 -16.45 -24.95
C TYR A 224 1.53 -16.87 -25.53
N HIS A 225 2.38 -17.53 -24.72
CA HIS A 225 3.74 -17.95 -25.09
C HIS A 225 3.77 -18.99 -26.22
N LYS A 226 2.72 -19.83 -26.35
CA LYS A 226 2.62 -20.82 -27.45
C LYS A 226 2.69 -20.19 -28.85
N GLU A 227 2.11 -19.01 -28.99
CA GLU A 227 2.08 -18.28 -30.27
C GLU A 227 3.17 -17.20 -30.35
N ASN A 228 3.77 -16.84 -29.21
CA ASN A 228 4.73 -15.74 -29.07
C ASN A 228 5.97 -16.19 -28.28
N LEU A 229 6.78 -17.07 -28.89
CA LEU A 229 7.94 -17.69 -28.23
C LEU A 229 8.98 -16.68 -27.72
N ASN A 230 9.09 -15.51 -28.37
CA ASN A 230 9.95 -14.42 -27.87
C ASN A 230 9.23 -13.57 -26.84
N SER A 231 8.77 -14.21 -25.77
CA SER A 231 8.12 -13.57 -24.63
C SER A 231 8.64 -14.13 -23.31
N ARG A 232 8.52 -13.34 -22.23
CA ARG A 232 8.86 -13.73 -20.86
C ARG A 232 7.77 -13.28 -19.89
N LEU A 233 7.60 -14.04 -18.80
CA LEU A 233 6.82 -13.63 -17.65
C LEU A 233 7.77 -13.27 -16.51
N LEU A 234 7.71 -12.04 -16.02
CA LEU A 234 8.51 -11.54 -14.90
C LEU A 234 7.63 -11.41 -13.66
N LEU A 235 7.91 -12.21 -12.64
CA LEU A 235 7.23 -12.22 -11.34
C LEU A 235 8.17 -11.69 -10.25
N VAL A 236 7.77 -10.58 -9.62
CA VAL A 236 8.51 -9.96 -8.52
C VAL A 236 7.69 -10.02 -7.24
N GLY A 237 8.16 -10.78 -6.28
CA GLY A 237 7.50 -11.00 -5.01
C GLY A 237 7.74 -12.39 -4.46
N ASP A 238 7.32 -12.58 -3.23
CA ASP A 238 7.38 -13.85 -2.50
C ASP A 238 6.05 -14.08 -1.78
N GLY A 239 5.82 -15.28 -1.27
CA GLY A 239 4.60 -15.60 -0.54
C GLY A 239 4.35 -17.09 -0.44
N GLU A 240 3.28 -17.44 0.26
CA GLU A 240 2.88 -18.82 0.58
C GLU A 240 2.67 -19.73 -0.65
N LEU A 241 2.39 -19.14 -1.82
CA LEU A 241 2.15 -19.87 -3.06
C LEU A 241 3.36 -19.87 -4.02
N PHE A 242 4.54 -19.39 -3.59
CA PHE A 242 5.71 -19.28 -4.46
C PHE A 242 6.08 -20.63 -5.10
N GLU A 243 6.23 -21.68 -4.30
CA GLU A 243 6.56 -23.03 -4.78
C GLU A 243 5.43 -23.62 -5.65
N THR A 244 4.18 -23.35 -5.30
CA THR A 244 3.01 -23.80 -6.07
C THR A 244 3.03 -23.21 -7.47
N VAL A 245 3.31 -21.91 -7.59
CA VAL A 245 3.42 -21.21 -8.88
C VAL A 245 4.60 -21.74 -9.69
N GLN A 246 5.74 -22.02 -9.06
CA GLN A 246 6.91 -22.62 -9.73
C GLN A 246 6.60 -24.02 -10.27
N GLN A 247 5.91 -24.86 -9.50
CA GLN A 247 5.46 -26.18 -9.94
C GLN A 247 4.47 -26.09 -11.09
N GLN A 248 3.56 -25.11 -11.08
CA GLN A 248 2.63 -24.88 -12.18
C GLN A 248 3.36 -24.50 -13.49
N CYS A 249 4.39 -23.65 -13.40
CA CYS A 249 5.23 -23.32 -14.56
C CYS A 249 5.89 -24.56 -15.16
N THR A 250 6.38 -25.48 -14.30
CA THR A 250 6.98 -26.75 -14.73
C THR A 250 5.96 -27.65 -15.41
N GLN A 251 4.77 -27.80 -14.82
CA GLN A 251 3.69 -28.61 -15.42
C GLN A 251 3.23 -28.10 -16.79
N LEU A 252 3.25 -26.79 -16.99
CA LEU A 252 2.88 -26.16 -18.25
C LEU A 252 4.05 -26.07 -19.27
N GLY A 253 5.26 -26.51 -18.88
CA GLY A 253 6.43 -26.51 -19.76
C GLY A 253 6.99 -25.13 -20.09
N ILE A 254 6.79 -24.14 -19.22
CA ILE A 254 7.18 -22.74 -19.46
C ILE A 254 8.25 -22.23 -18.47
N SER A 255 8.85 -23.11 -17.67
CA SER A 255 9.82 -22.71 -16.62
C SER A 255 10.96 -21.82 -17.15
N ASP A 256 11.49 -22.12 -18.33
CA ASP A 256 12.59 -21.37 -18.96
C ASP A 256 12.17 -19.96 -19.44
N SER A 257 10.86 -19.72 -19.53
CA SER A 257 10.28 -18.45 -20.00
C SER A 257 9.70 -17.62 -18.85
N VAL A 258 9.74 -18.12 -17.60
CA VAL A 258 9.26 -17.43 -16.41
C VAL A 258 10.43 -17.06 -15.49
N ILE A 259 10.56 -15.77 -15.17
CA ILE A 259 11.58 -15.24 -14.29
C ILE A 259 10.94 -14.89 -12.95
N MET A 260 11.25 -15.67 -11.91
CA MET A 260 10.78 -15.45 -10.54
C MET A 260 11.95 -14.94 -9.69
N VAL A 261 11.94 -13.66 -9.31
CA VAL A 261 13.09 -13.03 -8.64
C VAL A 261 12.95 -12.94 -7.10
N GLY A 262 11.83 -13.42 -6.56
CA GLY A 262 11.55 -13.27 -5.12
C GLY A 262 11.22 -11.84 -4.71
N SER A 263 11.21 -11.58 -3.40
CA SER A 263 10.94 -10.24 -2.85
C SER A 263 12.11 -9.30 -3.13
N LYS A 264 11.81 -8.08 -3.60
CA LYS A 264 12.78 -7.03 -3.91
C LYS A 264 12.36 -5.70 -3.29
N THR A 265 13.33 -4.89 -2.89
CA THR A 265 13.13 -3.54 -2.34
C THR A 265 13.20 -2.44 -3.40
N ASN A 266 13.89 -2.70 -4.52
CA ASN A 266 14.07 -1.82 -5.68
C ASN A 266 13.09 -2.18 -6.80
N THR A 267 11.79 -2.23 -6.50
CA THR A 267 10.77 -2.66 -7.47
C THR A 267 10.69 -1.75 -8.69
N GLU A 268 11.06 -0.47 -8.57
CA GLU A 268 11.12 0.51 -9.66
C GLU A 268 11.98 0.06 -10.85
N ASP A 269 13.05 -0.69 -10.59
CA ASP A 269 13.93 -1.17 -11.65
C ASP A 269 13.28 -2.31 -12.45
N TYR A 270 12.49 -3.16 -11.78
CA TYR A 270 11.80 -4.27 -12.44
C TYR A 270 10.64 -3.81 -13.34
N TYR A 271 9.92 -2.72 -12.99
CA TYR A 271 8.93 -2.13 -13.89
C TYR A 271 9.56 -1.66 -15.22
N GLN A 272 10.82 -1.21 -15.21
CA GLN A 272 11.53 -0.79 -16.42
C GLN A 272 11.65 -1.93 -17.44
N ALA A 273 11.86 -3.17 -16.97
CA ALA A 273 12.04 -4.32 -17.85
C ALA A 273 10.76 -4.79 -18.55
N MET A 274 9.59 -4.44 -18.00
CA MET A 274 8.27 -4.90 -18.47
C MET A 274 7.77 -4.13 -19.69
N ASP A 275 6.84 -4.73 -20.44
CA ASP A 275 6.10 -4.13 -21.56
C ASP A 275 4.61 -3.98 -21.25
N VAL A 276 4.07 -4.85 -20.40
CA VAL A 276 2.71 -4.80 -19.89
C VAL A 276 2.67 -5.26 -18.44
N PHE A 277 1.90 -4.58 -17.62
CA PHE A 277 1.64 -4.96 -16.23
C PHE A 277 0.31 -5.70 -16.14
N VAL A 278 0.34 -6.97 -15.70
CA VAL A 278 -0.84 -7.83 -15.63
C VAL A 278 -1.21 -8.08 -14.17
N PHE A 279 -2.44 -7.71 -13.79
CA PHE A 279 -2.88 -7.71 -12.39
C PHE A 279 -4.26 -8.36 -12.24
N PRO A 280 -4.34 -9.71 -12.31
CA PRO A 280 -5.60 -10.46 -12.29
C PRO A 280 -6.11 -10.75 -10.88
N SER A 281 -5.91 -9.82 -9.94
CA SER A 281 -6.27 -10.00 -8.53
C SER A 281 -7.77 -10.26 -8.35
N LEU A 282 -8.10 -11.12 -7.39
CA LEU A 282 -9.47 -11.48 -7.02
C LEU A 282 -10.12 -10.41 -6.14
N TRP A 283 -9.33 -9.72 -5.30
CA TRP A 283 -9.75 -8.58 -4.48
C TRP A 283 -8.56 -7.76 -4.02
N GLU A 284 -8.75 -6.45 -3.89
CA GLU A 284 -7.74 -5.50 -3.41
C GLU A 284 -8.38 -4.40 -2.54
N GLY A 285 -7.55 -3.79 -1.69
CA GLY A 285 -7.86 -2.49 -1.10
C GLY A 285 -7.56 -1.37 -2.11
N LEU A 286 -6.36 -0.79 -2.03
CA LEU A 286 -5.79 0.08 -3.07
C LEU A 286 -4.49 -0.57 -3.57
N PRO A 287 -4.45 -1.11 -4.80
CA PRO A 287 -3.26 -1.77 -5.32
C PRO A 287 -2.19 -0.74 -5.74
N VAL A 288 -1.27 -0.43 -4.83
CA VAL A 288 -0.19 0.56 -5.04
C VAL A 288 0.68 0.19 -6.24
N SER A 289 0.96 -1.09 -6.46
CA SER A 289 1.74 -1.58 -7.60
C SER A 289 1.13 -1.22 -8.97
N VAL A 290 -0.19 -1.03 -9.03
CA VAL A 290 -0.86 -0.54 -10.24
C VAL A 290 -0.57 0.95 -10.46
N VAL A 291 -0.53 1.75 -9.39
CA VAL A 291 -0.15 3.18 -9.47
C VAL A 291 1.32 3.33 -9.88
N GLU A 292 2.20 2.50 -9.33
CA GLU A 292 3.62 2.42 -9.70
C GLU A 292 3.81 2.07 -11.18
N ALA A 293 3.07 1.07 -11.67
CA ALA A 293 3.10 0.67 -13.09
C ALA A 293 2.65 1.81 -14.01
N GLN A 294 1.59 2.53 -13.65
CA GLN A 294 1.11 3.69 -14.39
C GLN A 294 2.11 4.85 -14.37
N ALA A 295 2.77 5.11 -13.24
CA ALA A 295 3.84 6.10 -13.14
C ALA A 295 5.01 5.76 -14.06
N ASN A 296 5.27 4.46 -14.25
CA ASN A 296 6.26 3.96 -15.20
C ASN A 296 5.78 4.00 -16.67
N GLY A 297 4.52 4.37 -16.94
CA GLY A 297 3.94 4.38 -18.30
C GLY A 297 3.63 2.98 -18.83
N LEU A 298 3.47 1.98 -17.98
CA LEU A 298 3.07 0.64 -18.39
C LEU A 298 1.58 0.57 -18.71
N PRO A 299 1.18 -0.03 -19.83
CA PRO A 299 -0.17 -0.53 -19.98
C PRO A 299 -0.50 -1.51 -18.86
N CYS A 300 -1.65 -1.30 -18.20
CA CYS A 300 -2.08 -2.09 -17.04
C CYS A 300 -3.35 -2.87 -17.38
N LEU A 301 -3.28 -4.20 -17.31
CA LEU A 301 -4.44 -5.08 -17.47
C LEU A 301 -4.88 -5.57 -16.09
N LEU A 302 -6.04 -5.16 -15.66
CA LEU A 302 -6.56 -5.41 -14.32
C LEU A 302 -7.82 -6.26 -14.39
N SER A 303 -8.06 -7.07 -13.37
CA SER A 303 -9.37 -7.71 -13.22
C SER A 303 -10.45 -6.67 -12.92
N ASP A 304 -11.66 -6.88 -13.44
CA ASP A 304 -12.82 -6.00 -13.29
C ASP A 304 -13.45 -6.02 -11.88
N VAL A 305 -12.97 -6.91 -11.00
CA VAL A 305 -13.46 -7.04 -9.62
C VAL A 305 -12.72 -6.17 -8.61
N ILE A 306 -11.61 -5.53 -9.00
CA ILE A 306 -10.86 -4.63 -8.12
C ILE A 306 -11.41 -3.19 -8.18
N THR A 307 -10.93 -2.33 -7.28
CA THR A 307 -11.38 -0.93 -7.21
C THR A 307 -10.98 -0.13 -8.44
N HIS A 308 -11.88 0.76 -8.90
CA HIS A 308 -11.58 1.76 -9.92
C HIS A 308 -10.87 3.01 -9.38
N ASP A 309 -10.55 3.06 -8.08
CA ASP A 309 -9.79 4.18 -7.49
C ASP A 309 -8.37 4.32 -8.08
N VAL A 310 -7.90 3.30 -8.80
CA VAL A 310 -6.61 3.27 -9.51
C VAL A 310 -6.73 3.47 -11.03
N ASP A 311 -7.90 3.83 -11.52
CA ASP A 311 -8.12 4.21 -12.92
C ASP A 311 -7.67 5.67 -13.16
N LEU A 312 -6.36 5.86 -13.18
CA LEU A 312 -5.75 7.21 -13.17
C LEU A 312 -5.27 7.66 -14.55
N THR A 313 -5.02 6.70 -15.46
CA THR A 313 -4.48 6.98 -16.78
C THR A 313 -5.27 6.25 -17.87
N ASP A 314 -5.11 6.67 -19.12
CA ASP A 314 -5.71 6.04 -20.29
C ASP A 314 -5.10 4.65 -20.63
N GLN A 315 -4.09 4.22 -19.87
CA GLN A 315 -3.41 2.94 -20.08
C GLN A 315 -3.98 1.79 -19.24
N VAL A 316 -5.02 2.04 -18.43
CA VAL A 316 -5.68 1.02 -17.61
C VAL A 316 -6.82 0.37 -18.38
N LYS A 317 -6.87 -0.96 -18.37
CA LYS A 317 -7.98 -1.74 -18.90
C LYS A 317 -8.47 -2.76 -17.87
N TYR A 318 -9.77 -2.75 -17.62
CA TYR A 318 -10.43 -3.73 -16.75
C TYR A 318 -11.00 -4.87 -17.58
N LEU A 319 -10.69 -6.10 -17.21
CA LEU A 319 -11.02 -7.31 -17.96
C LEU A 319 -11.62 -8.38 -17.03
N ALA A 320 -12.69 -9.05 -17.47
CA ALA A 320 -13.33 -10.12 -16.71
C ALA A 320 -12.40 -11.34 -16.61
N LEU A 321 -12.24 -11.90 -15.42
CA LEU A 321 -11.43 -13.11 -15.21
C LEU A 321 -12.03 -14.35 -15.87
N THR A 322 -13.31 -14.31 -16.22
CA THR A 322 -14.02 -15.39 -16.90
C THR A 322 -13.76 -15.46 -18.40
N ASP A 323 -13.16 -14.42 -18.99
CA ASP A 323 -12.89 -14.34 -20.44
C ASP A 323 -11.39 -14.17 -20.72
N LYS A 324 -10.65 -15.26 -20.61
CA LYS A 324 -9.19 -15.30 -20.88
C LYS A 324 -8.84 -14.88 -22.32
N LYS A 325 -9.73 -15.09 -23.29
CA LYS A 325 -9.49 -14.71 -24.69
C LYS A 325 -9.35 -13.19 -24.82
N VAL A 326 -10.18 -12.41 -24.12
CA VAL A 326 -10.09 -10.94 -24.13
C VAL A 326 -8.74 -10.48 -23.56
N TRP A 327 -8.23 -11.14 -22.51
CA TRP A 327 -6.89 -10.87 -21.99
C TRP A 327 -5.81 -11.13 -23.04
N LEU A 328 -5.83 -12.29 -23.71
CA LEU A 328 -4.87 -12.66 -24.75
C LEU A 328 -4.88 -11.67 -25.91
N CYS A 329 -6.06 -11.34 -26.44
CA CYS A 329 -6.20 -10.35 -27.51
C CYS A 329 -5.65 -8.98 -27.08
N THR A 330 -5.93 -8.57 -25.84
CA THR A 330 -5.47 -7.25 -25.33
C THR A 330 -3.95 -7.23 -25.15
N VAL A 331 -3.33 -8.31 -24.67
CA VAL A 331 -1.87 -8.44 -24.59
C VAL A 331 -1.24 -8.36 -25.99
N ALA A 332 -1.80 -9.06 -26.97
CA ALA A 332 -1.32 -9.04 -28.37
C ALA A 332 -1.44 -7.63 -29.00
N ASP A 333 -2.49 -6.89 -28.69
CA ASP A 333 -2.66 -5.51 -29.15
C ASP A 333 -1.65 -4.55 -28.54
N ILE A 334 -1.26 -4.77 -27.27
CA ILE A 334 -0.22 -3.98 -26.58
C ILE A 334 1.15 -4.30 -27.19
N GLN A 335 1.47 -5.55 -27.47
CA GLN A 335 2.75 -5.95 -28.06
C GLN A 335 3.07 -5.21 -29.37
N ARG A 336 2.05 -4.83 -30.13
CA ARG A 336 2.20 -4.08 -31.39
C ARG A 336 2.57 -2.60 -31.21
N LYS A 337 2.55 -2.10 -29.97
CA LYS A 337 2.81 -0.69 -29.65
C LYS A 337 4.18 -0.53 -28.99
N PRO A 338 4.94 0.51 -29.34
CA PRO A 338 6.20 0.76 -28.66
C PRO A 338 5.98 1.14 -27.20
N ARG A 339 6.88 0.73 -26.34
CA ARG A 339 6.94 1.16 -24.95
C ARG A 339 7.23 2.66 -24.90
N SER A 340 6.53 3.41 -24.08
CA SER A 340 6.71 4.86 -23.93
C SER A 340 6.64 5.29 -22.47
N ALA A 341 7.22 6.43 -22.16
CA ALA A 341 7.06 7.07 -20.86
C ALA A 341 5.62 7.57 -20.66
N THR A 342 5.23 7.73 -19.41
CA THR A 342 3.95 8.35 -19.04
C THR A 342 3.88 9.78 -19.59
N THR A 343 2.75 10.13 -20.21
CA THR A 343 2.50 11.49 -20.73
C THR A 343 2.38 12.52 -19.61
N ILE A 344 2.59 13.78 -19.92
CA ILE A 344 2.40 14.90 -18.96
C ILE A 344 0.97 14.91 -18.42
N GLU A 345 -0.04 14.63 -19.28
CA GLU A 345 -1.44 14.54 -18.87
C GLU A 345 -1.65 13.43 -17.83
N ASN A 346 -1.13 12.22 -18.08
CA ASN A 346 -1.21 11.10 -17.15
C ASN A 346 -0.45 11.39 -15.87
N MET A 347 0.73 12.01 -15.93
CA MET A 347 1.47 12.42 -14.73
C MET A 347 0.67 13.42 -13.88
N THR A 348 -0.10 14.31 -14.49
CA THR A 348 -0.97 15.26 -13.78
C THR A 348 -2.11 14.52 -13.05
N LYS A 349 -2.70 13.50 -13.67
CA LYS A 349 -3.74 12.65 -13.05
C LYS A 349 -3.19 11.80 -11.90
N LEU A 350 -1.92 11.43 -11.96
CA LEU A 350 -1.23 10.69 -10.89
C LEU A 350 -0.83 11.56 -9.69
N GLN A 351 -0.77 12.89 -9.84
CA GLN A 351 -0.33 13.83 -8.79
C GLN A 351 -0.98 13.63 -7.40
N PRO A 352 -2.28 13.33 -7.27
CA PRO A 352 -2.88 13.07 -5.96
C PRO A 352 -2.26 11.87 -5.23
N PHE A 353 -1.60 10.98 -5.96
CA PHE A 353 -0.89 9.81 -5.44
C PHE A 353 0.62 10.05 -5.29
N ASP A 354 1.14 11.24 -5.63
CA ASP A 354 2.54 11.57 -5.40
C ASP A 354 2.85 11.64 -3.90
N ALA A 355 3.82 10.84 -3.47
CA ALA A 355 4.21 10.75 -2.06
C ALA A 355 4.58 12.11 -1.46
N THR A 356 5.20 12.99 -2.25
CA THR A 356 5.59 14.34 -1.81
C THR A 356 4.37 15.25 -1.64
N VAL A 357 3.38 15.10 -2.52
CA VAL A 357 2.11 15.85 -2.45
C VAL A 357 1.28 15.38 -1.27
N VAL A 358 1.14 14.06 -1.09
CA VAL A 358 0.43 13.46 0.04
C VAL A 358 1.06 13.88 1.36
N ALA A 359 2.40 13.79 1.48
CA ALA A 359 3.14 14.19 2.67
C ALA A 359 2.98 15.68 2.98
N ARG A 360 3.07 16.56 1.98
CA ARG A 360 2.89 18.02 2.12
C ARG A 360 1.48 18.36 2.62
N ASN A 361 0.45 17.75 2.04
CA ASN A 361 -0.94 17.99 2.44
C ASN A 361 -1.19 17.52 3.86
N LEU A 362 -0.64 16.36 4.22
CA LEU A 362 -0.79 15.81 5.57
C LEU A 362 0.02 16.59 6.60
N GLN A 363 1.22 17.07 6.23
CA GLN A 363 2.01 17.97 7.07
C GLN A 363 1.24 19.25 7.42
N LYS A 364 0.65 19.90 6.41
CA LYS A 364 -0.19 21.09 6.63
C LYS A 364 -1.33 20.77 7.60
N PHE A 365 -2.01 19.65 7.38
CA PHE A 365 -3.08 19.21 8.27
C PHE A 365 -2.60 19.01 9.71
N TYR A 366 -1.46 18.33 9.94
CA TYR A 366 -0.95 18.12 11.30
C TYR A 366 -0.59 19.44 12.01
N LEU A 367 0.01 20.39 11.30
CA LEU A 367 0.32 21.70 11.84
C LEU A 367 -0.95 22.43 12.27
N GLU A 368 -1.98 22.46 11.42
CA GLU A 368 -3.29 23.06 11.72
C GLU A 368 -3.97 22.40 12.94
N GLN A 369 -3.91 21.07 13.04
CA GLN A 369 -4.54 20.36 14.16
C GLN A 369 -3.76 20.53 15.46
N ASN A 370 -2.43 20.63 15.40
CA ASN A 370 -1.61 20.89 16.57
C ASN A 370 -1.87 22.29 17.18
N GLU A 371 -2.12 23.30 16.36
CA GLU A 371 -2.50 24.62 16.86
C GLU A 371 -3.89 24.60 17.52
N ARG A 372 -4.88 23.96 16.89
CA ARG A 372 -6.23 23.81 17.47
C ARG A 372 -6.27 23.06 18.79
N ALA A 373 -5.37 22.12 19.02
CA ALA A 373 -5.32 21.37 20.28
C ALA A 373 -4.71 22.19 21.42
N LYS A 374 -4.05 23.32 21.12
CA LYS A 374 -3.50 24.25 22.13
C LYS A 374 -4.48 25.35 22.55
N GLU A 375 -5.52 25.59 21.75
CA GLU A 375 -6.63 26.48 22.03
C GLU A 375 -7.66 25.84 22.98
#